data_2a7a3dcc3419e0dc4e890091c8bfc083
#
_entry.id   2a7a3dcc3419e0dc4e890091c8bfc083
#
_cell.length_a   1.000
_cell.length_b   1.000
_cell.length_c   1.000
_cell.angle_alpha   90.00
_cell.angle_beta   90.00
_cell.angle_gamma   90.00
#
_symmetry.space_group_name_H-M   'P 1'
#
loop_
_entity.id
_entity.type
_entity.pdbx_description
1 polymer ?
#
loop_
_entity_poly.entity_id
_entity_poly.type
_entity_poly.pdbx_seq_one_letter_code
_entity_poly.pdbx_strand_id
1 'polypeptide(L)'
;VINCGGETRHSQPDDVYEARSCNLSIMLGKEIAKRGIKSYVECSTAHVYKSGSSPRKELDKLQPWHKLAKWKLKAAEEILKIPGLNYCALRLPHVYGEYNSGYFAMALCLARVHLEMGQDLELLYTKDVKVNTLHVKDAASALFEAAKWRAGRTASSEGTPSIFKDSKAPWAFNVVDHNETQQEHVANALAEVFGLKVTFIGSLVSQLAKMNLDDAVDDMNEVSLQEWAELIEKSKIERPGPISPFLELDVLKDQDMSIDGSLFESTVGWKPKYERFNADSVRAMVDSYKRMGWWP
;
A
#
# COMPACT_ATOMS: atom_id res chain seq x y z
N VAL A 1 3.70 21.20 -0.99
CA VAL A 1 3.40 20.21 -2.04
C VAL A 1 3.28 18.84 -1.41
N ILE A 2 2.25 18.09 -1.81
CA ILE A 2 2.07 16.68 -1.47
C ILE A 2 2.17 15.89 -2.77
N ASN A 3 3.10 14.94 -2.84
CA ASN A 3 3.29 14.07 -4.00
C ASN A 3 2.70 12.67 -3.75
N CYS A 4 1.60 12.38 -4.42
CA CYS A 4 1.01 11.03 -4.48
C CYS A 4 1.18 10.41 -5.88
N GLY A 5 1.93 11.05 -6.77
CA GLY A 5 2.19 10.59 -8.12
C GLY A 5 3.26 9.50 -8.18
N GLY A 6 3.34 8.87 -9.34
CA GLY A 6 4.32 7.83 -9.63
C GLY A 6 3.69 6.57 -10.19
N GLU A 7 4.51 5.62 -10.60
CA GLU A 7 4.05 4.29 -11.00
C GLU A 7 3.60 3.52 -9.75
N THR A 8 2.43 2.94 -9.81
CA THR A 8 1.83 2.17 -8.69
C THR A 8 1.63 0.69 -9.02
N ARG A 9 1.73 0.31 -10.29
CA ARG A 9 1.62 -1.08 -10.72
C ARG A 9 2.88 -1.84 -10.35
N HIS A 10 2.74 -3.07 -9.92
CA HIS A 10 3.85 -3.98 -9.67
C HIS A 10 4.39 -4.59 -10.98
N SER A 11 5.46 -5.35 -10.89
CA SER A 11 6.04 -6.15 -12.00
C SER A 11 6.43 -5.33 -13.25
N GLN A 12 6.60 -4.00 -13.10
CA GLN A 12 7.09 -3.16 -14.20
C GLN A 12 8.63 -3.28 -14.34
N PRO A 13 9.19 -2.98 -15.53
CA PRO A 13 10.63 -2.84 -15.71
C PRO A 13 11.23 -1.73 -14.84
N ASP A 14 12.52 -1.86 -14.51
CA ASP A 14 13.22 -0.91 -13.64
C ASP A 14 13.25 0.52 -14.18
N ASP A 15 13.38 0.69 -15.51
CA ASP A 15 13.38 1.98 -16.19
C ASP A 15 12.04 2.73 -16.04
N VAL A 16 10.91 2.01 -15.97
CA VAL A 16 9.59 2.59 -15.73
C VAL A 16 9.52 3.17 -14.31
N TYR A 17 9.99 2.44 -13.30
CA TYR A 17 10.03 2.96 -11.93
C TYR A 17 11.04 4.09 -11.78
N GLU A 18 12.20 3.97 -12.42
CA GLU A 18 13.20 5.04 -12.43
C GLU A 18 12.62 6.33 -12.99
N ALA A 19 12.00 6.27 -14.15
CA ALA A 19 11.45 7.44 -14.82
C ALA A 19 10.23 8.02 -14.08
N ARG A 20 9.23 7.17 -13.79
CA ARG A 20 7.90 7.62 -13.33
C ARG A 20 7.77 7.78 -11.82
N SER A 21 8.66 7.18 -11.04
CA SER A 21 8.66 7.32 -9.59
C SER A 21 9.90 8.06 -9.11
N CYS A 22 11.09 7.54 -9.33
CA CYS A 22 12.32 8.10 -8.78
C CYS A 22 12.63 9.48 -9.36
N ASN A 23 12.78 9.58 -10.68
CA ASN A 23 13.15 10.83 -11.34
C ASN A 23 12.07 11.90 -11.22
N LEU A 24 10.78 11.52 -11.26
CA LEU A 24 9.66 12.42 -11.02
C LEU A 24 9.78 13.08 -9.64
N SER A 25 9.95 12.28 -8.58
CA SER A 25 10.04 12.78 -7.21
C SER A 25 11.27 13.67 -7.01
N ILE A 26 12.41 13.32 -7.60
CA ILE A 26 13.64 14.13 -7.56
C ILE A 26 13.45 15.46 -8.29
N MET A 27 12.84 15.45 -9.48
CA MET A 27 12.56 16.66 -10.25
C MET A 27 11.62 17.61 -9.48
N LEU A 28 10.56 17.07 -8.89
CA LEU A 28 9.67 17.84 -8.02
C LEU A 28 10.43 18.44 -6.85
N GLY A 29 11.26 17.66 -6.15
CA GLY A 29 12.07 18.14 -5.03
C GLY A 29 12.99 19.30 -5.42
N LYS A 30 13.68 19.21 -6.56
CA LYS A 30 14.54 20.29 -7.09
C LYS A 30 13.75 21.56 -7.38
N GLU A 31 12.60 21.44 -8.04
CA GLU A 31 11.76 22.58 -8.38
C GLU A 31 11.12 23.22 -7.12
N ILE A 32 10.72 22.41 -6.16
CA ILE A 32 10.19 22.86 -4.86
C ILE A 32 11.26 23.64 -4.08
N ALA A 33 12.49 23.15 -4.01
CA ALA A 33 13.61 23.84 -3.37
C ALA A 33 13.91 25.16 -4.08
N LYS A 34 14.01 25.16 -5.41
CA LYS A 34 14.26 26.34 -6.25
C LYS A 34 13.22 27.44 -6.02
N ARG A 35 11.95 27.07 -5.83
CA ARG A 35 10.85 28.02 -5.60
C ARG A 35 10.68 28.42 -4.13
N GLY A 36 11.47 27.91 -3.22
CA GLY A 36 11.34 28.18 -1.79
C GLY A 36 10.00 27.71 -1.20
N ILE A 37 9.42 26.63 -1.74
CA ILE A 37 8.15 26.10 -1.24
C ILE A 37 8.35 25.49 0.15
N LYS A 38 7.47 25.84 1.08
CA LYS A 38 7.64 25.61 2.52
C LYS A 38 7.69 24.14 2.94
N SER A 39 7.11 23.21 2.16
CA SER A 39 7.15 21.79 2.49
C SER A 39 6.95 20.90 1.28
N TYR A 40 7.62 19.75 1.29
CA TYR A 40 7.44 18.66 0.34
C TYR A 40 7.16 17.37 1.10
N VAL A 41 5.98 16.80 0.92
CA VAL A 41 5.58 15.52 1.51
C VAL A 41 5.42 14.48 0.42
N GLU A 42 6.09 13.35 0.60
CA GLU A 42 6.06 12.20 -0.32
C GLU A 42 5.21 11.07 0.23
N CYS A 43 4.26 10.57 -0.56
CA CYS A 43 3.55 9.35 -0.27
C CYS A 43 4.46 8.14 -0.55
N SER A 44 5.03 7.58 0.52
CA SER A 44 5.93 6.43 0.49
C SER A 44 5.21 5.15 0.94
N THR A 45 5.94 4.06 1.13
CA THR A 45 5.39 2.74 1.45
C THR A 45 6.11 2.05 2.60
N ALA A 46 5.40 1.30 3.41
CA ALA A 46 5.95 0.43 4.45
C ALA A 46 6.67 -0.81 3.87
N HIS A 47 6.45 -1.17 2.61
CA HIS A 47 7.18 -2.25 1.94
C HIS A 47 8.69 -2.00 1.80
N VAL A 48 9.20 -0.83 2.24
CA VAL A 48 10.64 -0.56 2.34
C VAL A 48 11.32 -1.30 3.50
N TYR A 49 10.57 -1.77 4.50
CA TYR A 49 11.13 -2.54 5.62
C TYR A 49 11.34 -4.01 5.26
N LYS A 50 12.16 -4.68 6.07
CA LYS A 50 12.16 -6.14 6.06
C LYS A 50 10.81 -6.67 6.56
N SER A 51 10.22 -7.61 5.79
CA SER A 51 9.01 -8.34 6.19
C SER A 51 9.17 -8.97 7.60
N GLY A 52 8.12 -8.95 8.37
CA GLY A 52 8.06 -9.59 9.69
C GLY A 52 6.90 -9.11 10.54
N SER A 53 6.48 -9.96 11.48
CA SER A 53 5.32 -9.76 12.35
C SER A 53 5.53 -8.74 13.47
N SER A 54 6.79 -8.39 13.79
CA SER A 54 7.10 -7.36 14.79
C SER A 54 6.95 -5.98 14.21
N PRO A 55 6.28 -5.02 14.91
CA PRO A 55 6.08 -3.66 14.40
C PRO A 55 7.41 -2.95 14.10
N ARG A 56 7.60 -2.54 12.85
CA ARG A 56 8.79 -1.82 12.40
C ARG A 56 8.70 -0.34 12.74
N LYS A 57 9.80 0.19 13.28
CA LYS A 57 9.98 1.61 13.54
C LYS A 57 10.79 2.28 12.43
N GLU A 58 10.80 3.59 12.39
CA GLU A 58 11.40 4.38 11.30
C GLU A 58 12.89 4.10 11.07
N LEU A 59 13.62 3.73 12.13
CA LEU A 59 15.07 3.43 12.09
C LEU A 59 15.40 1.95 11.87
N ASP A 60 14.38 1.09 11.76
CA ASP A 60 14.60 -0.32 11.56
C ASP A 60 15.18 -0.61 10.16
N LYS A 61 15.77 -1.81 10.03
CA LYS A 61 16.44 -2.23 8.81
C LYS A 61 15.50 -2.14 7.60
N LEU A 62 15.94 -1.37 6.60
CA LEU A 62 15.29 -1.29 5.29
C LEU A 62 15.75 -2.45 4.41
N GLN A 63 14.79 -3.17 3.88
CA GLN A 63 14.96 -4.27 2.93
C GLN A 63 13.68 -4.35 2.07
N PRO A 64 13.61 -3.54 1.00
CA PRO A 64 12.41 -3.44 0.16
C PRO A 64 11.96 -4.79 -0.39
N TRP A 65 10.66 -5.05 -0.35
CA TRP A 65 10.05 -6.31 -0.79
C TRP A 65 10.12 -6.50 -2.31
N HIS A 66 9.88 -5.41 -3.03
CA HIS A 66 9.72 -5.42 -4.49
C HIS A 66 10.35 -4.17 -5.13
N LYS A 67 10.42 -4.16 -6.45
CA LYS A 67 11.07 -3.09 -7.23
C LYS A 67 10.48 -1.70 -6.94
N LEU A 68 9.15 -1.57 -6.89
CA LEU A 68 8.50 -0.28 -6.58
C LEU A 68 8.98 0.30 -5.24
N ALA A 69 9.02 -0.51 -4.17
CA ALA A 69 9.51 -0.06 -2.87
C ALA A 69 11.00 0.32 -2.90
N LYS A 70 11.82 -0.45 -3.62
CA LYS A 70 13.24 -0.14 -3.83
C LYS A 70 13.43 1.22 -4.51
N TRP A 71 12.67 1.51 -5.57
CA TRP A 71 12.77 2.77 -6.30
C TRP A 71 12.21 3.95 -5.51
N LYS A 72 11.15 3.77 -4.71
CA LYS A 72 10.68 4.81 -3.76
C LYS A 72 11.72 5.12 -2.69
N LEU A 73 12.41 4.10 -2.16
CA LEU A 73 13.49 4.31 -1.21
C LEU A 73 14.65 5.07 -1.85
N LYS A 74 15.08 4.67 -3.05
CA LYS A 74 16.15 5.36 -3.81
C LYS A 74 15.79 6.83 -4.07
N ALA A 75 14.53 7.10 -4.45
CA ALA A 75 14.05 8.47 -4.62
C ALA A 75 14.21 9.31 -3.35
N ALA A 76 13.80 8.78 -2.20
CA ALA A 76 13.91 9.46 -0.92
C ALA A 76 15.38 9.74 -0.54
N GLU A 77 16.28 8.79 -0.78
CA GLU A 77 17.72 8.98 -0.55
C GLU A 77 18.35 10.09 -1.42
N GLU A 78 17.92 10.20 -2.67
CA GLU A 78 18.39 11.27 -3.57
C GLU A 78 17.76 12.63 -3.24
N ILE A 79 16.48 12.64 -2.87
CA ILE A 79 15.77 13.87 -2.46
C ILE A 79 16.42 14.52 -1.23
N LEU A 80 16.87 13.71 -0.27
CA LEU A 80 17.55 14.22 0.93
C LEU A 80 18.87 14.94 0.64
N LYS A 81 19.48 14.73 -0.53
CA LYS A 81 20.70 15.43 -0.96
C LYS A 81 20.41 16.81 -1.53
N ILE A 82 19.14 17.18 -1.74
CA ILE A 82 18.76 18.47 -2.32
C ILE A 82 18.88 19.57 -1.25
N PRO A 83 19.80 20.56 -1.42
CA PRO A 83 19.99 21.61 -0.42
C PRO A 83 18.73 22.45 -0.22
N GLY A 84 18.44 22.77 1.04
CA GLY A 84 17.33 23.65 1.41
C GLY A 84 15.93 23.07 1.23
N LEU A 85 15.81 21.83 0.79
CA LEU A 85 14.51 21.17 0.63
C LEU A 85 13.94 20.76 2.00
N ASN A 86 12.75 21.23 2.28
CA ASN A 86 12.01 20.91 3.50
C ASN A 86 11.12 19.69 3.29
N TYR A 87 11.70 18.49 3.39
CA TYR A 87 11.13 17.20 2.98
C TYR A 87 10.64 16.33 4.14
N CYS A 88 9.60 15.56 3.89
CA CYS A 88 9.09 14.49 4.75
C CYS A 88 8.44 13.40 3.90
N ALA A 89 8.64 12.12 4.25
CA ALA A 89 7.96 10.99 3.65
C ALA A 89 7.01 10.32 4.64
N LEU A 90 5.83 9.89 4.19
CA LEU A 90 4.95 9.03 4.97
C LEU A 90 4.98 7.61 4.40
N ARG A 91 5.44 6.65 5.19
CA ARG A 91 5.45 5.22 4.88
C ARG A 91 4.09 4.64 5.24
N LEU A 92 3.27 4.43 4.22
CA LEU A 92 1.92 3.92 4.37
C LEU A 92 1.89 2.40 4.24
N PRO A 93 1.06 1.71 5.03
CA PRO A 93 0.78 0.27 4.88
C PRO A 93 -0.18 0.04 3.72
N HIS A 94 -0.94 -1.06 3.73
CA HIS A 94 -2.02 -1.28 2.78
C HIS A 94 -3.13 -0.25 3.00
N VAL A 95 -3.29 0.67 2.06
CA VAL A 95 -4.37 1.66 2.09
C VAL A 95 -5.65 1.03 1.56
N TYR A 96 -6.78 1.22 2.25
CA TYR A 96 -8.10 0.74 1.84
C TYR A 96 -9.13 1.88 1.81
N GLY A 97 -10.27 1.61 1.22
CA GLY A 97 -11.40 2.55 1.12
C GLY A 97 -11.79 2.84 -0.32
N GLU A 98 -12.66 3.83 -0.51
CA GLU A 98 -13.26 4.14 -1.81
C GLU A 98 -12.19 4.36 -2.89
N TYR A 99 -12.45 3.83 -4.09
CA TYR A 99 -11.60 3.93 -5.27
C TYR A 99 -10.23 3.25 -5.16
N ASN A 100 -9.99 2.40 -4.15
CA ASN A 100 -8.77 1.62 -4.07
C ASN A 100 -8.61 0.75 -5.33
N SER A 101 -7.38 0.64 -5.85
CA SER A 101 -7.05 -0.22 -7.00
C SER A 101 -5.86 -1.15 -6.72
N GLY A 102 -5.46 -1.27 -5.45
CA GLY A 102 -4.33 -2.12 -5.02
C GLY A 102 -4.78 -3.44 -4.41
N TYR A 103 -4.05 -3.90 -3.39
CA TYR A 103 -4.22 -5.19 -2.73
C TYR A 103 -5.68 -5.56 -2.39
N PHE A 104 -6.43 -4.64 -1.78
CA PHE A 104 -7.82 -4.93 -1.42
C PHE A 104 -8.75 -5.01 -2.64
N ALA A 105 -8.52 -4.20 -3.69
CA ALA A 105 -9.29 -4.31 -4.91
C ALA A 105 -9.11 -5.69 -5.56
N MET A 106 -7.88 -6.17 -5.66
CA MET A 106 -7.55 -7.52 -6.13
C MET A 106 -8.31 -8.58 -5.32
N ALA A 107 -8.25 -8.51 -3.98
CA ALA A 107 -8.94 -9.47 -3.10
C ALA A 107 -10.46 -9.46 -3.29
N LEU A 108 -11.07 -8.28 -3.49
CA LEU A 108 -12.50 -8.15 -3.77
C LEU A 108 -12.86 -8.75 -5.15
N CYS A 109 -12.04 -8.48 -6.17
CA CYS A 109 -12.26 -9.05 -7.50
C CYS A 109 -12.13 -10.58 -7.50
N LEU A 110 -11.14 -11.13 -6.78
CA LEU A 110 -11.01 -12.58 -6.60
C LEU A 110 -12.23 -13.17 -5.88
N ALA A 111 -12.68 -12.55 -4.78
CA ALA A 111 -13.88 -13.00 -4.08
C ALA A 111 -15.11 -12.99 -5.00
N ARG A 112 -15.26 -11.99 -5.86
CA ARG A 112 -16.35 -11.92 -6.85
C ARG A 112 -16.26 -13.03 -7.90
N VAL A 113 -15.05 -13.31 -8.39
CA VAL A 113 -14.80 -14.42 -9.34
C VAL A 113 -15.13 -15.77 -8.69
N HIS A 114 -14.60 -16.05 -7.50
CA HIS A 114 -14.87 -17.29 -6.78
C HIS A 114 -16.36 -17.48 -6.47
N LEU A 115 -17.06 -16.40 -6.16
CA LEU A 115 -18.52 -16.43 -6.00
C LEU A 115 -19.24 -16.84 -7.29
N GLU A 116 -18.84 -16.30 -8.44
CA GLU A 116 -19.43 -16.69 -9.74
C GLU A 116 -19.17 -18.15 -10.07
N MET A 117 -17.96 -18.64 -9.80
CA MET A 117 -17.57 -20.04 -10.02
C MET A 117 -18.20 -21.01 -9.02
N GLY A 118 -18.83 -20.53 -7.94
CA GLY A 118 -19.36 -21.38 -6.86
C GLY A 118 -18.27 -22.09 -6.07
N GLN A 119 -17.09 -21.49 -5.94
CA GLN A 119 -15.91 -22.06 -5.27
C GLN A 119 -15.55 -21.30 -4.00
N ASP A 120 -14.93 -22.00 -3.04
CA ASP A 120 -14.31 -21.39 -1.86
C ASP A 120 -13.10 -20.55 -2.30
N LEU A 121 -12.82 -19.46 -1.59
CA LEU A 121 -11.60 -18.67 -1.79
C LEU A 121 -10.52 -19.16 -0.82
N GLU A 122 -9.39 -19.58 -1.36
CA GLU A 122 -8.23 -19.96 -0.56
C GLU A 122 -7.15 -18.85 -0.58
N LEU A 123 -6.76 -18.37 0.62
CA LEU A 123 -5.71 -17.39 0.78
C LEU A 123 -4.38 -18.08 1.12
N LEU A 124 -3.29 -17.53 0.61
CA LEU A 124 -1.93 -17.96 0.95
C LEU A 124 -1.64 -17.73 2.43
N TYR A 125 -0.74 -18.58 2.99
CA TYR A 125 -0.24 -18.48 4.36
C TYR A 125 -1.29 -18.82 5.43
N THR A 126 -1.22 -18.15 6.57
CA THR A 126 -2.06 -18.40 7.75
C THR A 126 -2.90 -17.17 8.09
N LYS A 127 -3.93 -17.37 8.88
CA LYS A 127 -4.88 -16.35 9.28
C LYS A 127 -4.27 -15.18 10.07
N ASP A 128 -3.17 -15.41 10.76
CA ASP A 128 -2.48 -14.48 11.67
C ASP A 128 -1.45 -13.58 10.97
N VAL A 129 -1.24 -13.73 9.66
CA VAL A 129 -0.38 -12.85 8.87
C VAL A 129 -0.79 -11.39 9.08
N LYS A 130 0.20 -10.56 9.42
CA LYS A 130 0.00 -9.12 9.64
C LYS A 130 -0.22 -8.39 8.32
N VAL A 131 -1.34 -7.69 8.23
CA VAL A 131 -1.75 -6.89 7.08
C VAL A 131 -2.10 -5.49 7.59
N ASN A 132 -1.12 -4.77 8.10
CA ASN A 132 -1.40 -3.43 8.63
C ASN A 132 -2.10 -2.57 7.58
N THR A 133 -3.05 -1.78 8.04
CA THR A 133 -3.95 -1.01 7.19
C THR A 133 -3.99 0.46 7.56
N LEU A 134 -4.49 1.26 6.61
CA LEU A 134 -4.84 2.65 6.84
C LEU A 134 -5.98 3.03 5.90
N HIS A 135 -7.04 3.64 6.44
CA HIS A 135 -8.14 4.13 5.59
C HIS A 135 -7.67 5.29 4.71
N VAL A 136 -8.14 5.35 3.46
CA VAL A 136 -7.73 6.38 2.48
C VAL A 136 -7.95 7.81 2.98
N LYS A 137 -9.03 8.07 3.71
CA LYS A 137 -9.30 9.40 4.29
C LYS A 137 -8.34 9.75 5.42
N ASP A 138 -7.89 8.76 6.19
CA ASP A 138 -6.84 8.94 7.19
C ASP A 138 -5.48 9.15 6.54
N ALA A 139 -5.17 8.41 5.47
CA ALA A 139 -3.95 8.64 4.68
C ALA A 139 -3.91 10.07 4.13
N ALA A 140 -5.01 10.55 3.55
CA ALA A 140 -5.11 11.92 3.04
C ALA A 140 -4.95 12.98 4.15
N SER A 141 -5.61 12.77 5.31
CA SER A 141 -5.48 13.69 6.44
C SER A 141 -4.06 13.69 7.03
N ALA A 142 -3.41 12.52 7.13
CA ALA A 142 -2.05 12.40 7.61
C ALA A 142 -1.06 13.14 6.69
N LEU A 143 -1.19 12.98 5.37
CA LEU A 143 -0.37 13.71 4.39
C LEU A 143 -0.54 15.21 4.51
N PHE A 144 -1.77 15.68 4.73
CA PHE A 144 -2.06 17.10 4.91
C PHE A 144 -1.48 17.66 6.23
N GLU A 145 -1.66 16.95 7.34
CA GLU A 145 -1.10 17.35 8.64
C GLU A 145 0.45 17.30 8.63
N ALA A 146 1.06 16.31 7.97
CA ALA A 146 2.49 16.27 7.74
C ALA A 146 2.98 17.50 6.95
N ALA A 147 2.23 17.93 5.93
CA ALA A 147 2.57 19.11 5.14
C ALA A 147 2.51 20.40 5.96
N LYS A 148 1.50 20.56 6.81
CA LYS A 148 1.36 21.68 7.75
C LYS A 148 2.49 21.67 8.79
N TRP A 149 2.70 20.50 9.41
CA TRP A 149 3.77 20.31 10.41
C TRP A 149 5.14 20.66 9.82
N ARG A 150 5.41 20.19 8.62
CA ARG A 150 6.69 20.44 7.95
C ARG A 150 6.84 21.88 7.51
N ALA A 151 5.78 22.54 7.02
CA ALA A 151 5.79 23.95 6.62
C ALA A 151 6.05 24.91 7.79
N GLY A 152 5.71 24.53 9.01
CA GLY A 152 6.02 25.29 10.23
C GLY A 152 7.46 25.17 10.70
N ARG A 153 8.32 24.41 10.00
CA ARG A 153 9.72 24.16 10.35
C ARG A 153 10.63 24.46 9.17
N THR A 154 11.81 24.99 9.42
CA THR A 154 12.82 25.19 8.38
C THR A 154 13.70 23.94 8.25
N ALA A 155 14.37 23.76 7.12
CA ALA A 155 15.28 22.64 6.90
C ALA A 155 16.43 22.57 7.93
N SER A 156 16.73 23.69 8.57
CA SER A 156 17.75 23.86 9.62
C SER A 156 17.17 24.10 11.01
N SER A 157 15.83 23.98 11.21
CA SER A 157 15.22 24.32 12.49
C SER A 157 15.64 23.37 13.60
N GLU A 158 16.02 23.96 14.73
CA GLU A 158 16.12 23.28 16.00
C GLU A 158 14.80 22.61 16.34
N GLY A 159 14.80 21.35 16.76
CA GLY A 159 13.58 20.59 17.06
C GLY A 159 13.26 19.47 16.08
N THR A 160 14.07 19.25 15.07
CA THR A 160 14.12 17.98 14.37
C THR A 160 14.44 16.89 15.39
N PRO A 161 13.59 15.85 15.55
CA PRO A 161 13.92 14.74 16.43
C PRO A 161 15.34 14.25 16.13
N SER A 162 16.15 14.10 17.20
CA SER A 162 17.58 13.72 17.07
C SER A 162 17.78 12.41 16.32
N ILE A 163 16.78 11.55 16.33
CA ILE A 163 16.73 10.28 15.59
C ILE A 163 16.95 10.45 14.07
N PHE A 164 16.67 11.63 13.52
CA PHE A 164 16.89 11.92 12.11
C PHE A 164 18.23 12.63 11.84
N LYS A 165 18.90 13.20 12.85
CA LYS A 165 20.17 13.91 12.67
C LYS A 165 21.33 12.97 12.37
N ASP A 166 21.31 11.78 12.98
CA ASP A 166 22.41 10.79 12.92
C ASP A 166 22.08 9.57 12.06
N SER A 167 20.86 9.47 11.52
CA SER A 167 20.46 8.33 10.73
C SER A 167 20.71 8.57 9.24
N LYS A 168 21.26 7.57 8.57
CA LYS A 168 21.32 7.50 7.10
C LYS A 168 19.92 7.26 6.49
N ALA A 169 18.87 7.18 7.33
CA ALA A 169 17.50 6.96 6.90
C ALA A 169 16.87 8.27 6.40
N PRO A 170 16.10 8.21 5.32
CA PRO A 170 15.29 9.34 4.87
C PRO A 170 14.38 9.85 6.01
N TRP A 171 14.07 11.14 5.98
CA TRP A 171 13.05 11.75 6.81
C TRP A 171 11.70 11.11 6.51
N ALA A 172 11.31 10.16 7.32
CA ALA A 172 10.11 9.40 7.09
C ALA A 172 9.40 9.08 8.40
N PHE A 173 8.08 9.03 8.34
CA PHE A 173 7.23 8.56 9.42
C PHE A 173 6.41 7.36 8.95
N ASN A 174 6.20 6.41 9.83
CA ASN A 174 5.19 5.39 9.66
C ASN A 174 3.82 5.95 10.00
N VAL A 175 2.82 5.61 9.20
CA VAL A 175 1.42 6.00 9.44
C VAL A 175 0.55 4.77 9.28
N VAL A 176 -0.14 4.37 10.32
CA VAL A 176 -0.93 3.13 10.40
C VAL A 176 -2.13 3.33 11.33
N ASP A 177 -3.20 2.56 11.14
CA ASP A 177 -4.27 2.50 12.12
C ASP A 177 -3.86 1.72 13.40
N HIS A 178 -4.70 1.73 14.44
CA HIS A 178 -4.39 1.11 15.73
C HIS A 178 -4.87 -0.35 15.85
N ASN A 179 -5.34 -0.95 14.76
CA ASN A 179 -6.14 -2.17 14.85
C ASN A 179 -5.41 -3.46 14.54
N GLU A 180 -4.12 -3.40 14.21
CA GLU A 180 -3.30 -4.58 13.90
C GLU A 180 -4.01 -5.59 12.97
N THR A 181 -4.54 -5.09 11.86
CA THR A 181 -5.28 -5.93 10.90
C THR A 181 -4.46 -7.17 10.52
N GLN A 182 -5.12 -8.32 10.55
CA GLN A 182 -4.57 -9.61 10.14
C GLN A 182 -5.35 -10.16 8.95
N GLN A 183 -4.79 -11.15 8.28
CA GLN A 183 -5.43 -11.81 7.14
C GLN A 183 -6.80 -12.40 7.50
N GLU A 184 -6.99 -12.86 8.75
CA GLU A 184 -8.29 -13.33 9.25
C GLU A 184 -9.38 -12.23 9.18
N HIS A 185 -9.03 -10.99 9.50
CA HIS A 185 -10.00 -9.88 9.43
C HIS A 185 -10.41 -9.60 7.98
N VAL A 186 -9.47 -9.71 7.04
CA VAL A 186 -9.76 -9.56 5.60
C VAL A 186 -10.65 -10.71 5.13
N ALA A 187 -10.29 -11.95 5.47
CA ALA A 187 -11.06 -13.15 5.11
C ALA A 187 -12.49 -13.09 5.63
N ASN A 188 -12.68 -12.72 6.90
CA ASN A 188 -14.01 -12.60 7.50
C ASN A 188 -14.86 -11.52 6.83
N ALA A 189 -14.26 -10.37 6.49
CA ALA A 189 -14.96 -9.30 5.80
C ALA A 189 -15.41 -9.71 4.38
N LEU A 190 -14.57 -10.44 3.65
CA LEU A 190 -14.91 -10.99 2.33
C LEU A 190 -16.01 -12.04 2.45
N ALA A 191 -15.86 -12.98 3.39
CA ALA A 191 -16.85 -14.04 3.63
C ALA A 191 -18.24 -13.46 3.95
N GLU A 192 -18.30 -12.45 4.81
CA GLU A 192 -19.55 -11.80 5.20
C GLU A 192 -20.24 -11.09 4.02
N VAL A 193 -19.46 -10.35 3.21
CA VAL A 193 -20.06 -9.53 2.14
C VAL A 193 -20.42 -10.35 0.92
N PHE A 194 -19.62 -11.35 0.57
CA PHE A 194 -19.83 -12.18 -0.62
C PHE A 194 -20.59 -13.48 -0.34
N GLY A 195 -20.77 -13.85 0.94
CA GLY A 195 -21.46 -15.09 1.30
C GLY A 195 -20.69 -16.35 0.90
N LEU A 196 -19.36 -16.25 0.70
CA LEU A 196 -18.49 -17.35 0.32
C LEU A 196 -17.64 -17.82 1.51
N LYS A 197 -17.16 -19.05 1.44
CA LYS A 197 -16.21 -19.54 2.43
C LYS A 197 -14.80 -19.13 2.04
N VAL A 198 -14.06 -18.54 3.01
CA VAL A 198 -12.64 -18.18 2.86
C VAL A 198 -11.82 -19.08 3.76
N THR A 199 -10.79 -19.70 3.20
CA THR A 199 -9.89 -20.63 3.88
C THR A 199 -8.42 -20.20 3.73
N PHE A 200 -7.52 -20.91 4.40
CA PHE A 200 -6.08 -20.62 4.38
C PHE A 200 -5.31 -21.88 4.04
N ILE A 201 -4.42 -21.79 3.07
CA ILE A 201 -3.58 -22.91 2.63
C ILE A 201 -2.58 -23.34 3.72
N GLY A 202 -2.18 -22.41 4.60
CA GLY A 202 -1.21 -22.64 5.67
C GLY A 202 0.25 -22.38 5.25
N SER A 203 1.11 -22.20 6.25
CA SER A 203 2.51 -21.78 6.03
C SER A 203 3.35 -22.83 5.31
N LEU A 204 3.15 -24.12 5.60
CA LEU A 204 3.97 -25.17 4.99
C LEU A 204 3.73 -25.29 3.50
N VAL A 205 2.46 -25.32 3.11
CA VAL A 205 2.07 -25.38 1.69
C VAL A 205 2.49 -24.12 0.97
N SER A 206 2.30 -22.95 1.59
CA SER A 206 2.76 -21.68 1.03
C SER A 206 4.28 -21.60 0.84
N GLN A 207 5.07 -22.22 1.74
CA GLN A 207 6.53 -22.30 1.57
C GLN A 207 6.94 -23.21 0.42
N LEU A 208 6.24 -24.34 0.25
CA LEU A 208 6.43 -25.24 -0.88
C LEU A 208 5.99 -24.59 -2.20
N ALA A 209 4.86 -23.87 -2.17
CA ALA A 209 4.39 -23.09 -3.31
C ALA A 209 5.38 -21.99 -3.73
N LYS A 210 6.16 -21.39 -2.79
CA LYS A 210 7.22 -20.44 -3.12
C LYS A 210 8.31 -21.00 -4.05
N MET A 211 8.50 -22.30 -4.09
CA MET A 211 9.47 -22.95 -4.98
C MET A 211 8.97 -23.02 -6.44
N ASN A 212 7.64 -22.99 -6.65
CA ASN A 212 6.98 -22.99 -7.96
C ASN A 212 5.87 -21.93 -8.02
N LEU A 213 6.06 -20.81 -7.29
CA LEU A 213 5.03 -19.78 -7.14
C LEU A 213 4.70 -19.10 -8.48
N ASP A 214 5.69 -18.98 -9.35
CA ASP A 214 5.54 -18.34 -10.65
C ASP A 214 4.50 -19.09 -11.50
N ASP A 215 4.67 -20.40 -11.69
CA ASP A 215 3.74 -21.23 -12.48
C ASP A 215 2.34 -21.27 -11.84
N ALA A 216 2.25 -21.43 -10.52
CA ALA A 216 0.98 -21.50 -9.81
C ALA A 216 0.19 -20.18 -9.88
N VAL A 217 0.88 -19.04 -9.81
CA VAL A 217 0.27 -17.72 -9.93
C VAL A 217 -0.18 -17.45 -11.36
N ASP A 218 0.58 -17.89 -12.35
CA ASP A 218 0.21 -17.75 -13.76
C ASP A 218 -1.05 -18.55 -14.09
N ASP A 219 -1.15 -19.81 -13.64
CA ASP A 219 -2.36 -20.63 -13.79
C ASP A 219 -3.59 -20.00 -13.11
N MET A 220 -3.42 -19.50 -11.87
CA MET A 220 -4.50 -18.82 -11.15
C MET A 220 -4.93 -17.52 -11.84
N ASN A 221 -3.98 -16.77 -12.37
CA ASN A 221 -4.25 -15.52 -13.09
C ASN A 221 -5.00 -15.82 -14.41
N GLU A 222 -4.62 -16.86 -15.15
CA GLU A 222 -5.31 -17.25 -16.39
C GLU A 222 -6.80 -17.48 -16.14
N VAL A 223 -7.13 -18.35 -15.17
CA VAL A 223 -8.52 -18.64 -14.81
C VAL A 223 -9.25 -17.41 -14.28
N SER A 224 -8.67 -16.71 -13.33
CA SER A 224 -9.33 -15.57 -12.69
C SER A 224 -9.57 -14.40 -13.66
N LEU A 225 -8.65 -14.13 -14.58
CA LEU A 225 -8.79 -13.08 -15.59
C LEU A 225 -9.82 -13.42 -16.64
N GLN A 226 -9.90 -14.71 -17.05
CA GLN A 226 -10.93 -15.18 -17.98
C GLN A 226 -12.32 -14.97 -17.39
N GLU A 227 -12.56 -15.48 -16.18
CA GLU A 227 -13.85 -15.34 -15.48
C GLU A 227 -14.21 -13.87 -15.23
N TRP A 228 -13.23 -13.05 -14.88
CA TRP A 228 -13.43 -11.62 -14.71
C TRP A 228 -13.85 -10.94 -16.01
N ALA A 229 -13.22 -11.30 -17.14
CA ALA A 229 -13.58 -10.76 -18.46
C ALA A 229 -15.02 -11.15 -18.85
N GLU A 230 -15.43 -12.39 -18.58
CA GLU A 230 -16.79 -12.83 -18.80
C GLU A 230 -17.82 -12.08 -17.94
N LEU A 231 -17.49 -11.82 -16.66
CA LEU A 231 -18.32 -11.00 -15.77
C LEU A 231 -18.49 -9.57 -16.30
N ILE A 232 -17.40 -8.95 -16.75
CA ILE A 232 -17.40 -7.61 -17.34
C ILE A 232 -18.30 -7.58 -18.58
N GLU A 233 -18.18 -8.57 -19.46
CA GLU A 233 -19.01 -8.68 -20.66
C GLU A 233 -20.49 -8.89 -20.33
N LYS A 234 -20.83 -9.84 -19.45
CA LYS A 234 -22.21 -10.10 -18.99
C LYS A 234 -22.85 -8.85 -18.39
N SER A 235 -22.06 -8.06 -17.66
CA SER A 235 -22.51 -6.81 -17.02
C SER A 235 -22.53 -5.61 -17.96
N LYS A 236 -22.10 -5.75 -19.20
CA LYS A 236 -22.04 -4.71 -20.24
C LYS A 236 -21.24 -3.48 -19.79
N ILE A 237 -20.13 -3.71 -19.09
CA ILE A 237 -19.24 -2.66 -18.61
C ILE A 237 -18.29 -2.26 -19.75
N GLU A 238 -18.46 -1.06 -20.29
CA GLU A 238 -17.63 -0.54 -21.38
C GLU A 238 -16.24 -0.10 -20.91
N ARG A 239 -16.11 0.33 -19.65
CA ARG A 239 -14.85 0.84 -19.07
C ARG A 239 -14.60 0.22 -17.69
N PRO A 240 -13.99 -0.97 -17.65
CA PRO A 240 -13.86 -1.74 -16.39
C PRO A 240 -12.94 -1.10 -15.33
N GLY A 241 -12.29 0.00 -15.64
CA GLY A 241 -11.43 0.70 -14.66
C GLY A 241 -10.13 -0.07 -14.36
N PRO A 242 -9.44 0.33 -13.28
CA PRO A 242 -8.13 -0.21 -12.94
C PRO A 242 -8.20 -1.43 -11.98
N ILE A 243 -9.37 -1.94 -11.65
CA ILE A 243 -9.52 -3.09 -10.73
C ILE A 243 -9.49 -4.42 -11.48
N SER A 244 -8.86 -5.41 -10.88
CA SER A 244 -8.66 -6.72 -11.51
C SER A 244 -8.39 -7.79 -10.43
N PRO A 245 -8.72 -9.06 -10.66
CA PRO A 245 -8.33 -10.17 -9.80
C PRO A 245 -6.86 -10.59 -9.97
N PHE A 246 -6.08 -9.89 -10.79
CA PHE A 246 -4.70 -10.25 -11.12
C PHE A 246 -3.81 -10.30 -9.87
N LEU A 247 -3.24 -11.47 -9.61
CA LEU A 247 -2.29 -11.71 -8.53
C LEU A 247 -0.89 -11.24 -8.93
N GLU A 248 -0.38 -10.26 -8.19
CA GLU A 248 0.96 -9.73 -8.40
C GLU A 248 1.99 -10.57 -7.63
N LEU A 249 2.76 -11.38 -8.33
CA LEU A 249 3.76 -12.28 -7.76
C LEU A 249 4.72 -11.58 -6.78
N ASP A 250 5.20 -10.39 -7.13
CA ASP A 250 6.13 -9.63 -6.30
C ASP A 250 5.55 -9.28 -4.91
N VAL A 251 4.21 -9.14 -4.81
CA VAL A 251 3.53 -8.84 -3.54
C VAL A 251 3.31 -10.11 -2.71
N LEU A 252 3.20 -11.25 -3.36
CA LEU A 252 2.93 -12.53 -2.70
C LEU A 252 4.16 -13.21 -2.09
N LYS A 253 5.37 -12.77 -2.45
CA LYS A 253 6.64 -13.38 -1.98
C LYS A 253 6.93 -13.09 -0.51
N ASP A 254 6.52 -11.94 -0.01
CA ASP A 254 6.66 -11.53 1.39
C ASP A 254 5.28 -11.47 2.04
N GLN A 255 5.22 -11.66 3.37
CA GLN A 255 3.92 -11.85 4.02
C GLN A 255 3.62 -10.79 5.08
N ASP A 256 4.35 -10.74 6.17
CA ASP A 256 3.99 -9.89 7.30
C ASP A 256 4.37 -8.41 7.09
N MET A 257 3.36 -7.55 7.08
CA MET A 257 3.54 -6.11 7.19
C MET A 257 3.05 -5.64 8.55
N SER A 258 3.99 -5.26 9.42
CA SER A 258 3.71 -4.68 10.73
C SER A 258 4.58 -3.44 10.94
N ILE A 259 3.99 -2.29 11.25
CA ILE A 259 4.67 -1.01 11.48
C ILE A 259 4.11 -0.30 12.71
N ASP A 260 4.95 0.50 13.37
CA ASP A 260 4.61 1.33 14.51
C ASP A 260 4.48 2.79 14.06
N GLY A 261 3.28 3.37 14.21
CA GLY A 261 2.96 4.76 13.85
C GLY A 261 3.12 5.77 14.99
N SER A 262 3.52 5.34 16.17
CA SER A 262 3.56 6.16 17.39
C SER A 262 4.43 7.42 17.28
N LEU A 263 5.50 7.37 16.47
CA LEU A 263 6.37 8.52 16.24
C LEU A 263 5.64 9.65 15.49
N PHE A 264 4.87 9.32 14.46
CA PHE A 264 4.09 10.32 13.73
C PHE A 264 3.03 10.95 14.63
N GLU A 265 2.31 10.13 15.37
CA GLU A 265 1.27 10.60 16.29
C GLU A 265 1.83 11.54 17.36
N SER A 266 2.93 11.18 18.01
CA SER A 266 3.55 12.00 19.06
C SER A 266 4.21 13.26 18.51
N THR A 267 4.73 13.23 17.28
CA THR A 267 5.47 14.34 16.69
C THR A 267 4.56 15.36 16.01
N VAL A 268 3.54 14.90 15.32
CA VAL A 268 2.62 15.72 14.51
C VAL A 268 1.31 16.02 15.25
N GLY A 269 0.93 15.17 16.21
CA GLY A 269 -0.33 15.28 16.94
C GLY A 269 -1.52 14.73 16.16
N TRP A 270 -1.27 13.96 15.10
CA TRP A 270 -2.30 13.31 14.27
C TRP A 270 -2.64 11.94 14.82
N LYS A 271 -3.90 11.51 14.67
CA LYS A 271 -4.35 10.15 14.99
C LYS A 271 -5.34 9.65 13.93
N PRO A 272 -5.35 8.34 13.62
CA PRO A 272 -6.32 7.74 12.74
C PRO A 272 -7.74 7.85 13.34
N LYS A 273 -8.74 8.00 12.48
CA LYS A 273 -10.15 8.12 12.87
C LYS A 273 -10.98 6.90 12.48
N TYR A 274 -10.52 6.17 11.46
CA TYR A 274 -11.22 5.00 10.97
C TYR A 274 -10.70 3.74 11.67
N GLU A 275 -11.62 2.86 11.97
CA GLU A 275 -11.33 1.56 12.52
C GLU A 275 -10.68 0.65 11.46
N ARG A 276 -10.37 -0.59 11.85
CA ARG A 276 -9.79 -1.58 10.96
C ARG A 276 -10.66 -1.86 9.73
N PHE A 277 -10.03 -2.45 8.72
CA PHE A 277 -10.71 -3.07 7.60
C PHE A 277 -11.76 -4.09 8.08
N ASN A 278 -12.99 -3.96 7.62
CA ASN A 278 -14.13 -4.78 7.99
C ASN A 278 -15.14 -4.90 6.82
N ALA A 279 -16.28 -5.57 7.05
CA ALA A 279 -17.30 -5.77 6.03
C ALA A 279 -17.87 -4.44 5.49
N ASP A 280 -18.03 -3.42 6.33
CA ASP A 280 -18.53 -2.11 5.88
C ASP A 280 -17.50 -1.41 4.96
N SER A 281 -16.21 -1.59 5.22
CA SER A 281 -15.14 -1.14 4.32
C SER A 281 -15.24 -1.82 2.96
N VAL A 282 -15.48 -3.13 2.93
CA VAL A 282 -15.68 -3.89 1.68
C VAL A 282 -16.90 -3.37 0.93
N ARG A 283 -18.05 -3.20 1.60
CA ARG A 283 -19.27 -2.65 0.99
C ARG A 283 -19.03 -1.26 0.40
N ALA A 284 -18.38 -0.36 1.16
CA ALA A 284 -18.08 0.99 0.69
C ALA A 284 -17.16 0.99 -0.55
N MET A 285 -16.18 0.09 -0.61
CA MET A 285 -15.30 -0.08 -1.76
C MET A 285 -16.09 -0.57 -2.97
N VAL A 286 -16.88 -1.65 -2.84
CA VAL A 286 -17.71 -2.18 -3.91
C VAL A 286 -18.70 -1.13 -4.43
N ASP A 287 -19.34 -0.39 -3.53
CA ASP A 287 -20.25 0.69 -3.91
C ASP A 287 -19.53 1.82 -4.66
N SER A 288 -18.29 2.13 -4.30
CA SER A 288 -17.49 3.09 -5.05
C SER A 288 -17.20 2.61 -6.46
N TYR A 289 -16.88 1.33 -6.65
CA TYR A 289 -16.66 0.72 -7.97
C TYR A 289 -17.93 0.69 -8.82
N LYS A 290 -19.09 0.39 -8.19
CA LYS A 290 -20.40 0.47 -8.88
C LYS A 290 -20.70 1.88 -9.36
N ARG A 291 -20.46 2.91 -8.52
CA ARG A 291 -20.63 4.32 -8.92
C ARG A 291 -19.75 4.73 -10.10
N MET A 292 -18.56 4.12 -10.23
CA MET A 292 -17.64 4.35 -11.35
C MET A 292 -17.93 3.49 -12.57
N GLY A 293 -18.87 2.56 -12.49
CA GLY A 293 -19.17 1.60 -13.55
C GLY A 293 -18.05 0.56 -13.77
N TRP A 294 -17.29 0.23 -12.71
CA TRP A 294 -16.18 -0.74 -12.79
C TRP A 294 -16.54 -2.14 -12.30
N TRP A 295 -17.63 -2.27 -11.51
CA TRP A 295 -17.96 -3.52 -10.80
C TRP A 295 -19.02 -4.34 -11.53
N PRO A 296 -18.73 -5.62 -11.88
CA PRO A 296 -19.67 -6.53 -12.52
C PRO A 296 -20.63 -7.21 -11.54
#